data_883ba51f2f4b7835c9a044fefc92dd01
#
_entry.id   883ba51f2f4b7835c9a044fefc92dd01
#
_cell.length_a   1.000
_cell.length_b   1.000
_cell.length_c   1.000
_cell.angle_alpha   90.00
_cell.angle_beta   90.00
_cell.angle_gamma   90.00
#
_symmetry.space_group_name_H-M   'P 1'
#
loop_
_entity.id
_entity.type
_entity.pdbx_description
1 polymer ?
#
loop_
_entity_poly.entity_id
_entity_poly.type
_entity_poly.pdbx_seq_one_letter_code
_entity_poly.pdbx_strand_id
1 'polypeptide(L)'
;MKLTNFIKGLKFKNHAKCYNKANELGEDMSTYTIQNSFVSVTIDEHAAEIHSFFERETNIEAMWQGDKTYWAGRNPILFPMVGKTWDGILHIQGNEYHTGNHGFARNSEFKCIKHTDTQIVMELCDSEETLAQYPFHFRLEVAYTLEGKKLDIAYRIENRNTC
;
A
#
# COMPACT_ATOMS: atom_id res chain seq x y z
N MET A 1 -1.84 9.56 23.68
CA MET A 1 -0.83 8.64 23.17
C MET A 1 0.00 9.41 22.14
N LYS A 2 1.26 9.75 22.44
CA LYS A 2 2.10 10.59 21.56
C LYS A 2 2.70 9.69 20.49
N LEU A 3 2.36 9.94 19.21
CA LEU A 3 3.14 9.41 18.09
C LEU A 3 4.48 10.16 18.05
N THR A 4 5.54 9.50 18.45
CA THR A 4 6.88 10.03 18.39
C THR A 4 7.46 9.76 17.01
N ASN A 5 7.76 10.82 16.27
CA ASN A 5 8.51 10.81 15.02
C ASN A 5 9.84 10.07 15.19
N PHE A 6 10.03 8.98 14.48
CA PHE A 6 11.31 8.33 14.33
C PHE A 6 11.57 8.03 12.85
N ILE A 7 11.94 9.07 12.11
CA ILE A 7 12.66 8.89 10.85
C ILE A 7 13.82 9.87 10.83
N LYS A 8 14.97 9.44 11.38
CA LYS A 8 16.26 10.07 11.10
C LYS A 8 16.95 9.24 10.03
N GLY A 9 17.19 9.83 8.85
CA GLY A 9 18.34 9.45 8.05
C GLY A 9 18.13 8.80 6.70
N LEU A 10 17.02 9.02 5.96
CA LEU A 10 17.04 8.73 4.52
C LEU A 10 17.06 10.05 3.73
N LYS A 11 18.27 10.46 3.30
CA LYS A 11 18.42 11.49 2.27
C LYS A 11 18.15 10.84 0.90
N PHE A 12 16.95 10.98 0.38
CA PHE A 12 16.68 10.68 -1.02
C PHE A 12 17.00 11.94 -1.86
N LYS A 13 18.11 11.89 -2.60
CA LYS A 13 18.34 12.78 -3.76
C LYS A 13 17.72 12.08 -4.96
N ASN A 14 16.94 12.83 -5.66
CA ASN A 14 16.41 12.73 -7.01
C ASN A 14 14.89 12.57 -7.08
N HIS A 15 14.30 13.58 -7.71
CA HIS A 15 12.94 13.58 -8.24
C HIS A 15 12.84 12.54 -9.38
N ALA A 16 12.76 11.27 -9.03
CA ALA A 16 12.42 10.25 -10.00
C ALA A 16 10.93 10.42 -10.33
N LYS A 17 10.63 10.67 -11.61
CA LYS A 17 9.26 10.58 -12.12
C LYS A 17 8.74 9.18 -11.78
N CYS A 18 7.56 9.11 -11.17
CA CYS A 18 6.85 7.85 -11.05
C CYS A 18 6.54 7.36 -12.47
N TYR A 19 7.12 6.25 -12.86
CA TYR A 19 6.83 5.62 -14.14
C TYR A 19 5.83 4.49 -13.88
N ASN A 20 4.57 4.74 -14.17
CA ASN A 20 3.60 3.67 -14.38
C ASN A 20 3.92 3.04 -15.74
N LYS A 21 4.75 2.02 -15.75
CA LYS A 21 4.91 1.18 -16.93
C LYS A 21 3.97 -0.01 -16.75
N ALA A 22 2.81 0.03 -17.37
CA ALA A 22 2.00 -1.14 -17.54
C ALA A 22 2.86 -2.22 -18.22
N ASN A 23 3.03 -3.36 -17.58
CA ASN A 23 3.69 -4.48 -18.21
C ASN A 23 2.73 -5.08 -19.25
N GLU A 24 3.14 -5.03 -20.52
CA GLU A 24 2.42 -5.57 -21.67
C GLU A 24 2.49 -7.11 -21.78
N LEU A 25 2.76 -7.80 -20.70
CA LEU A 25 2.76 -9.26 -20.65
C LEU A 25 1.85 -9.66 -19.51
N GLY A 26 0.80 -10.43 -19.80
CA GLY A 26 -0.16 -10.94 -18.83
C GLY A 26 0.54 -11.84 -17.80
N GLU A 27 1.25 -11.24 -16.88
CA GLU A 27 1.95 -11.88 -15.79
C GLU A 27 1.08 -11.83 -14.55
N ASP A 28 0.99 -12.99 -13.95
CA ASP A 28 0.46 -13.30 -12.63
C ASP A 28 0.86 -12.23 -11.62
N MET A 29 -0.09 -11.74 -10.82
CA MET A 29 0.15 -10.71 -9.80
C MET A 29 1.37 -11.07 -8.99
N SER A 30 2.37 -10.16 -8.96
CA SER A 30 3.65 -10.45 -8.33
C SER A 30 3.53 -10.38 -6.80
N THR A 31 3.84 -11.47 -6.13
CA THR A 31 3.97 -11.52 -4.69
C THR A 31 5.43 -11.49 -4.26
N TYR A 32 5.69 -10.84 -3.14
CA TYR A 32 7.02 -10.71 -2.54
C TYR A 32 7.03 -11.29 -1.15
N THR A 33 8.10 -11.97 -0.78
CA THR A 33 8.26 -12.54 0.55
C THR A 33 9.45 -11.92 1.26
N ILE A 34 9.23 -11.44 2.47
CA ILE A 34 10.26 -11.09 3.44
C ILE A 34 10.23 -12.10 4.57
N GLN A 35 11.41 -12.47 5.10
CA GLN A 35 11.49 -13.52 6.09
C GLN A 35 12.74 -13.42 6.98
N ASN A 36 12.64 -14.03 8.14
CA ASN A 36 13.78 -14.30 9.02
C ASN A 36 13.63 -15.71 9.65
N SER A 37 14.43 -16.01 10.69
CA SER A 37 14.35 -17.32 11.35
C SER A 37 13.03 -17.59 12.08
N PHE A 38 12.23 -16.56 12.35
CA PHE A 38 11.00 -16.65 13.15
C PHE A 38 9.73 -16.62 12.30
N VAL A 39 9.68 -15.74 11.29
CA VAL A 39 8.48 -15.48 10.51
C VAL A 39 8.80 -15.32 9.03
N SER A 40 7.77 -15.60 8.21
CA SER A 40 7.72 -15.31 6.78
C SER A 40 6.47 -14.50 6.50
N VAL A 41 6.62 -13.41 5.74
CA VAL A 41 5.50 -12.53 5.36
C VAL A 41 5.46 -12.38 3.86
N THR A 42 4.30 -12.63 3.24
CA THR A 42 4.09 -12.46 1.80
C THR A 42 3.17 -11.27 1.56
N ILE A 43 3.60 -10.37 0.68
CA ILE A 43 2.91 -9.15 0.29
C ILE A 43 2.60 -9.23 -1.21
N ASP A 44 1.38 -8.88 -1.61
CA ASP A 44 0.92 -8.82 -2.98
C ASP A 44 1.08 -7.40 -3.55
N GLU A 45 1.37 -7.24 -4.84
CA GLU A 45 1.36 -5.93 -5.51
C GLU A 45 -0.03 -5.32 -5.55
N HIS A 46 -1.07 -6.16 -5.68
CA HIS A 46 -2.44 -5.69 -5.59
C HIS A 46 -2.75 -5.17 -4.19
N ALA A 47 -3.12 -3.89 -4.10
CA ALA A 47 -3.43 -3.19 -2.86
C ALA A 47 -2.30 -3.18 -1.81
N ALA A 48 -1.10 -3.67 -2.14
CA ALA A 48 0.01 -3.96 -1.20
C ALA A 48 -0.45 -4.82 0.00
N GLU A 49 -1.40 -5.75 -0.20
CA GLU A 49 -1.97 -6.57 0.87
C GLU A 49 -0.99 -7.61 1.39
N ILE A 50 -1.01 -7.84 2.70
CA ILE A 50 -0.32 -8.98 3.32
C ILE A 50 -1.18 -10.22 3.11
N HIS A 51 -0.67 -11.19 2.36
CA HIS A 51 -1.35 -12.44 2.08
C HIS A 51 -1.05 -13.54 3.10
N SER A 52 0.14 -13.49 3.71
CA SER A 52 0.58 -14.46 4.72
C SER A 52 1.43 -13.76 5.79
N PHE A 53 1.23 -14.14 7.00
CA PHE A 53 2.14 -13.92 8.14
C PHE A 53 2.28 -15.24 8.89
N PHE A 54 3.28 -16.02 8.49
CA PHE A 54 3.50 -17.36 8.97
C PHE A 54 4.56 -17.40 10.07
N GLU A 55 4.19 -17.84 11.25
CA GLU A 55 5.07 -18.05 12.40
C GLU A 55 5.64 -19.46 12.36
N ARG A 56 6.98 -19.58 12.28
CA ARG A 56 7.67 -20.83 11.98
C ARG A 56 7.73 -21.82 13.15
N GLU A 57 7.82 -21.33 14.36
CA GLU A 57 7.97 -22.16 15.57
C GLU A 57 6.68 -22.93 15.88
N THR A 58 5.54 -22.26 15.77
CA THR A 58 4.22 -22.81 16.05
C THR A 58 3.49 -23.35 14.80
N ASN A 59 4.03 -23.06 13.60
CA ASN A 59 3.39 -23.33 12.30
C ASN A 59 2.00 -22.67 12.18
N ILE A 60 1.85 -21.45 12.69
CA ILE A 60 0.59 -20.71 12.64
C ILE A 60 0.61 -19.68 11.51
N GLU A 61 -0.42 -19.73 10.66
CA GLU A 61 -0.77 -18.64 9.74
C GLU A 61 -1.67 -17.65 10.47
N ALA A 62 -1.18 -16.42 10.67
CA ALA A 62 -1.89 -15.38 11.43
C ALA A 62 -2.82 -14.52 10.58
N MET A 63 -2.68 -14.57 9.22
CA MET A 63 -3.52 -13.77 8.33
C MET A 63 -4.77 -14.52 7.91
N TRP A 64 -5.85 -13.74 7.75
CA TRP A 64 -7.06 -14.21 7.07
C TRP A 64 -6.74 -14.59 5.63
N GLN A 65 -7.19 -15.76 5.19
CA GLN A 65 -6.82 -16.35 3.90
C GLN A 65 -7.71 -15.91 2.72
N GLY A 66 -8.61 -14.96 2.92
CA GLY A 66 -9.45 -14.41 1.86
C GLY A 66 -10.51 -15.38 1.35
N ASP A 67 -11.13 -16.18 2.23
CA ASP A 67 -12.20 -17.09 1.85
C ASP A 67 -13.39 -16.31 1.28
N LYS A 68 -13.65 -16.50 -0.02
CA LYS A 68 -14.70 -15.81 -0.77
C LYS A 68 -16.11 -16.07 -0.25
N THR A 69 -16.31 -17.14 0.54
CA THR A 69 -17.58 -17.43 1.20
C THR A 69 -17.95 -16.34 2.19
N TYR A 70 -16.94 -15.70 2.80
CA TYR A 70 -17.12 -14.66 3.80
C TYR A 70 -16.64 -13.30 3.32
N TRP A 71 -15.36 -13.19 2.98
CA TRP A 71 -14.75 -11.97 2.50
C TRP A 71 -13.43 -12.25 1.75
N ALA A 72 -13.39 -11.92 0.47
CA ALA A 72 -12.24 -12.19 -0.38
C ALA A 72 -11.01 -11.30 -0.10
N GLY A 73 -11.22 -10.09 0.47
CA GLY A 73 -10.12 -9.21 0.86
C GLY A 73 -9.44 -9.67 2.15
N ARG A 74 -8.32 -9.02 2.48
CA ARG A 74 -7.52 -9.33 3.68
C ARG A 74 -7.31 -8.11 4.55
N ASN A 75 -6.44 -7.21 4.14
CA ASN A 75 -6.02 -6.03 4.92
C ASN A 75 -5.80 -4.82 4.00
N PRO A 76 -6.83 -4.37 3.27
CA PRO A 76 -6.68 -3.36 2.23
C PRO A 76 -6.22 -2.02 2.80
N ILE A 77 -5.38 -1.32 2.02
CA ILE A 77 -4.98 0.05 2.33
C ILE A 77 -6.12 0.99 1.96
N LEU A 78 -6.56 1.78 2.94
CA LEU A 78 -7.65 2.73 2.78
C LEU A 78 -7.06 4.13 2.50
N PHE A 79 -7.03 4.53 1.23
CA PHE A 79 -6.49 5.82 0.79
C PHE A 79 -7.24 6.30 -0.47
N PRO A 80 -7.55 7.60 -0.62
CA PRO A 80 -7.19 8.72 0.28
C PRO A 80 -8.11 8.92 1.47
N MET A 81 -9.14 8.09 1.64
CA MET A 81 -10.10 8.24 2.73
C MET A 81 -10.51 6.90 3.35
N VAL A 82 -11.07 6.96 4.55
CA VAL A 82 -11.73 5.85 5.24
C VAL A 82 -13.25 6.05 5.18
N GLY A 83 -14.00 5.02 4.79
CA GLY A 83 -15.43 5.13 4.54
C GLY A 83 -15.74 5.76 3.18
N LYS A 84 -16.90 6.39 3.06
CA LYS A 84 -17.30 7.13 1.86
C LYS A 84 -18.05 8.41 2.27
N THR A 85 -18.12 9.37 1.36
CA THR A 85 -19.02 10.52 1.46
C THR A 85 -20.47 10.05 1.35
N TRP A 86 -21.41 10.87 1.82
CA TRP A 86 -22.84 10.52 1.85
C TRP A 86 -23.39 10.06 0.50
N ASP A 87 -22.98 10.77 -0.57
CA ASP A 87 -23.42 10.54 -1.95
C ASP A 87 -22.36 9.90 -2.84
N GLY A 88 -21.16 9.62 -2.30
CA GLY A 88 -20.02 9.14 -3.08
C GLY A 88 -19.29 10.24 -3.85
N ILE A 89 -19.55 11.51 -3.51
CA ILE A 89 -18.96 12.68 -4.18
C ILE A 89 -18.06 13.44 -3.22
N LEU A 90 -16.85 13.81 -3.68
CA LEU A 90 -15.98 14.79 -3.04
C LEU A 90 -16.16 16.15 -3.72
N HIS A 91 -16.48 17.15 -2.94
CA HIS A 91 -16.54 18.53 -3.42
C HIS A 91 -15.22 19.23 -3.09
N ILE A 92 -14.41 19.50 -4.12
CA ILE A 92 -13.09 20.12 -3.97
C ILE A 92 -12.99 21.32 -4.90
N GLN A 93 -12.79 22.51 -4.34
CA GLN A 93 -12.64 23.77 -5.08
C GLN A 93 -13.75 24.02 -6.11
N GLY A 94 -14.99 23.66 -5.76
CA GLY A 94 -16.16 23.86 -6.61
C GLY A 94 -16.39 22.80 -7.68
N ASN A 95 -15.55 21.78 -7.74
CA ASN A 95 -15.70 20.60 -8.63
C ASN A 95 -16.16 19.38 -7.84
N GLU A 96 -16.78 18.44 -8.55
CA GLU A 96 -17.26 17.17 -8.02
C GLU A 96 -16.39 16.02 -8.53
N TYR A 97 -15.98 15.13 -7.60
CA TYR A 97 -15.16 13.96 -7.90
C TYR A 97 -15.84 12.73 -7.31
N HIS A 98 -16.14 11.74 -8.16
CA HIS A 98 -16.78 10.51 -7.73
C HIS A 98 -15.74 9.54 -7.16
N THR A 99 -15.93 9.15 -5.89
CA THR A 99 -15.00 8.26 -5.19
C THR A 99 -15.71 7.01 -4.69
N GLY A 100 -14.97 5.90 -4.67
CA GLY A 100 -15.43 4.65 -4.07
C GLY A 100 -15.36 4.66 -2.54
N ASN A 101 -15.98 3.63 -1.93
CA ASN A 101 -15.83 3.38 -0.49
C ASN A 101 -14.37 3.05 -0.19
N HIS A 102 -13.77 3.76 0.78
CA HIS A 102 -12.38 3.65 1.20
C HIS A 102 -11.34 4.11 0.15
N GLY A 103 -11.74 4.88 -0.84
CA GLY A 103 -10.87 5.37 -1.90
C GLY A 103 -10.45 4.26 -2.88
N PHE A 104 -9.29 4.43 -3.50
CA PHE A 104 -8.85 3.61 -4.63
C PHE A 104 -7.64 2.71 -4.33
N ALA A 105 -6.81 3.00 -3.31
CA ALA A 105 -5.58 2.25 -3.06
C ALA A 105 -5.80 0.74 -2.91
N ARG A 106 -6.94 0.35 -2.32
CA ARG A 106 -7.35 -1.04 -2.15
C ARG A 106 -7.61 -1.80 -3.45
N ASN A 107 -7.73 -1.12 -4.57
CA ASN A 107 -7.97 -1.67 -5.89
C ASN A 107 -6.87 -1.26 -6.89
N SER A 108 -5.73 -0.79 -6.39
CA SER A 108 -4.62 -0.32 -7.21
C SER A 108 -3.44 -1.28 -7.14
N GLU A 109 -2.68 -1.33 -8.23
CA GLU A 109 -1.42 -2.05 -8.27
C GLU A 109 -0.30 -1.17 -7.73
N PHE A 110 0.38 -1.65 -6.71
CA PHE A 110 1.55 -1.02 -6.14
C PHE A 110 2.81 -1.55 -6.80
N LYS A 111 3.81 -0.72 -6.90
CA LYS A 111 5.12 -1.10 -7.40
C LYS A 111 6.06 -1.41 -6.24
N CYS A 112 6.72 -2.55 -6.27
CA CYS A 112 7.82 -2.83 -5.36
C CYS A 112 9.03 -1.97 -5.74
N ILE A 113 9.44 -1.03 -4.88
CA ILE A 113 10.59 -0.14 -5.08
C ILE A 113 11.81 -0.51 -4.25
N LYS A 114 11.63 -1.40 -3.27
CA LYS A 114 12.71 -1.97 -2.46
C LYS A 114 12.30 -3.33 -1.96
N HIS A 115 13.20 -4.32 -2.09
CA HIS A 115 13.03 -5.66 -1.55
C HIS A 115 14.37 -6.18 -1.01
N THR A 116 14.36 -6.63 0.24
CA THR A 116 15.46 -7.30 0.94
C THR A 116 14.89 -8.50 1.70
N ASP A 117 15.71 -9.29 2.37
CA ASP A 117 15.23 -10.44 3.15
C ASP A 117 14.21 -10.05 4.23
N THR A 118 14.34 -8.85 4.80
CA THR A 118 13.53 -8.40 5.95
C THR A 118 12.76 -7.11 5.72
N GLN A 119 12.84 -6.52 4.54
CA GLN A 119 12.12 -5.27 4.23
C GLN A 119 11.63 -5.25 2.80
N ILE A 120 10.38 -4.80 2.63
CA ILE A 120 9.82 -4.43 1.34
C ILE A 120 9.19 -3.05 1.42
N VAL A 121 9.31 -2.27 0.34
CA VAL A 121 8.62 -0.97 0.19
C VAL A 121 7.81 -1.01 -1.09
N MET A 122 6.51 -0.83 -0.94
CA MET A 122 5.53 -0.74 -2.00
C MET A 122 5.15 0.72 -2.23
N GLU A 123 5.00 1.12 -3.50
CA GLU A 123 4.72 2.50 -3.91
C GLU A 123 3.48 2.57 -4.80
N LEU A 124 2.60 3.52 -4.52
CA LEU A 124 1.52 3.95 -5.41
C LEU A 124 1.67 5.44 -5.69
N CYS A 125 1.70 5.81 -6.96
CA CYS A 125 1.66 7.20 -7.39
C CYS A 125 0.34 7.55 -8.04
N ASP A 126 0.07 8.85 -8.15
CA ASP A 126 -1.08 9.34 -8.90
C ASP A 126 -1.02 8.88 -10.37
N SER A 127 -2.19 8.67 -10.93
CA SER A 127 -2.46 8.35 -12.34
C SER A 127 -3.64 9.16 -12.85
N GLU A 128 -3.94 9.09 -14.15
CA GLU A 128 -5.14 9.74 -14.69
C GLU A 128 -6.42 9.24 -14.00
N GLU A 129 -6.49 7.94 -13.70
CA GLU A 129 -7.65 7.33 -13.03
C GLU A 129 -7.79 7.82 -11.57
N THR A 130 -6.68 7.94 -10.84
CA THR A 130 -6.73 8.45 -9.46
C THR A 130 -7.01 9.93 -9.41
N LEU A 131 -6.48 10.72 -10.35
CA LEU A 131 -6.74 12.17 -10.45
C LEU A 131 -8.20 12.46 -10.81
N ALA A 132 -8.87 11.59 -11.57
CA ALA A 132 -10.31 11.70 -11.84
C ALA A 132 -11.18 11.52 -10.59
N GLN A 133 -10.67 10.86 -9.55
CA GLN A 133 -11.37 10.62 -8.29
C GLN A 133 -10.91 11.54 -7.15
N TYR A 134 -9.63 11.95 -7.20
CA TYR A 134 -8.94 12.73 -6.17
C TYR A 134 -7.90 13.62 -6.84
N PRO A 135 -8.18 14.93 -7.05
CA PRO A 135 -7.43 15.80 -7.94
C PRO A 135 -6.12 16.32 -7.34
N PHE A 136 -5.38 15.45 -6.68
CA PHE A 136 -4.10 15.81 -6.07
C PHE A 136 -3.02 14.82 -6.48
N HIS A 137 -1.86 15.37 -6.85
CA HIS A 137 -0.67 14.58 -7.08
C HIS A 137 -0.10 14.09 -5.76
N PHE A 138 0.14 12.79 -5.68
CA PHE A 138 0.64 12.16 -4.46
C PHE A 138 1.66 11.06 -4.75
N ARG A 139 2.32 10.66 -3.70
CA ARG A 139 3.11 9.43 -3.63
C ARG A 139 2.80 8.78 -2.29
N LEU A 140 2.31 7.56 -2.33
CA LEU A 140 2.06 6.73 -1.15
C LEU A 140 3.09 5.61 -1.13
N GLU A 141 3.89 5.53 -0.06
CA GLU A 141 4.79 4.42 0.21
C GLU A 141 4.31 3.65 1.43
N VAL A 142 4.36 2.33 1.33
CA VAL A 142 4.11 1.41 2.45
C VAL A 142 5.34 0.55 2.64
N ALA A 143 6.00 0.70 3.78
CA ALA A 143 7.19 -0.07 4.15
C ALA A 143 6.82 -1.12 5.19
N TYR A 144 7.10 -2.38 4.87
CA TYR A 144 6.97 -3.53 5.75
C TYR A 144 8.38 -3.94 6.19
N THR A 145 8.62 -4.00 7.50
CA THR A 145 9.94 -4.34 8.04
C THR A 145 9.81 -5.38 9.15
N LEU A 146 10.54 -6.49 9.00
CA LEU A 146 10.61 -7.55 9.98
C LEU A 146 11.74 -7.34 10.98
N GLU A 147 11.42 -7.37 12.26
CA GLU A 147 12.37 -7.37 13.38
C GLU A 147 11.97 -8.45 14.39
N GLY A 148 12.72 -9.56 14.43
CA GLY A 148 12.34 -10.72 15.23
C GLY A 148 10.98 -11.28 14.79
N LYS A 149 10.01 -11.39 15.71
CA LYS A 149 8.62 -11.81 15.44
C LYS A 149 7.67 -10.63 15.13
N LYS A 150 8.20 -9.42 15.00
CA LYS A 150 7.43 -8.19 14.81
C LYS A 150 7.50 -7.72 13.36
N LEU A 151 6.35 -7.37 12.79
CA LEU A 151 6.23 -6.66 11.53
C LEU A 151 5.85 -5.19 11.82
N ASP A 152 6.74 -4.27 11.46
CA ASP A 152 6.47 -2.84 11.45
C ASP A 152 5.95 -2.43 10.08
N ILE A 153 4.83 -1.70 10.05
CA ILE A 153 4.23 -1.15 8.84
C ILE A 153 4.25 0.37 8.95
N ALA A 154 4.99 1.02 8.05
CA ALA A 154 5.11 2.47 8.00
C ALA A 154 4.51 3.02 6.71
N TYR A 155 3.65 4.02 6.83
CA TYR A 155 3.06 4.75 5.72
C TYR A 155 3.75 6.09 5.56
N ARG A 156 4.09 6.45 4.33
CA ARG A 156 4.57 7.77 3.96
C ARG A 156 3.71 8.31 2.82
N ILE A 157 3.10 9.45 3.05
CA ILE A 157 2.31 10.15 2.03
C ILE A 157 3.03 11.47 1.73
N GLU A 158 3.35 11.66 0.46
CA GLU A 158 3.96 12.88 -0.06
C GLU A 158 2.93 13.62 -0.92
N ASN A 159 2.65 14.87 -0.56
CA ASN A 159 1.92 15.79 -1.42
C ASN A 159 2.87 16.32 -2.49
N ARG A 160 2.55 16.11 -3.76
CA ARG A 160 3.37 16.49 -4.92
C ARG A 160 2.76 17.63 -5.73
N ASN A 161 1.72 18.26 -5.21
CA ASN A 161 1.16 19.45 -5.84
C ASN A 161 2.09 20.64 -5.61
N THR A 162 2.19 21.48 -6.62
CA THR A 162 2.70 22.85 -6.45
C THR A 162 1.58 23.66 -5.83
N CYS A 163 1.79 24.19 -4.64
CA CYS A 163 0.82 25.03 -3.90
C CYS A 163 0.23 26.13 -4.75
#